data_626e606c1cdc6b8a2fd7e4079e728ad0
#
_entry.id   626e606c1cdc6b8a2fd7e4079e728ad0
#
_cell.length_a   1.000
_cell.length_b   1.000
_cell.length_c   1.000
_cell.angle_alpha   90.00
_cell.angle_beta   90.00
_cell.angle_gamma   90.00
#
_symmetry.space_group_name_H-M   'P 1'
#
loop_
_entity.id
_entity.type
_entity.pdbx_description
1 polymer ?
#
loop_
_entity_poly.entity_id
_entity_poly.type
_entity_poly.pdbx_seq_one_letter_code
_entity_poly.pdbx_strand_id
1 'polypeptide(L)'
;METLNTQQPRTLYNAVPLGSEDLLTLDVKGIRYYVRPIRGFTGYFVSTCGAVISCVSGFNGKRHRMDKDQPKLLRQFDNGRGYRCVYLYAPNGHRKHQYVHRLVATNLLRKPEFIKGLKYQVNHKNQQRGDNRACNLEWVLPHENSAWNSLMNEVRKEQSCNHE
;
A
#
# COMPACT_ATOMS: atom_id res chain seq x y z
N MET A 1 -41.20 -18.04 -9.25
CA MET A 1 -40.34 -17.54 -8.15
C MET A 1 -38.93 -17.43 -8.71
N GLU A 2 -38.59 -16.26 -9.26
CA GLU A 2 -37.27 -16.02 -9.83
C GLU A 2 -36.34 -15.59 -8.71
N THR A 3 -35.33 -16.39 -8.47
CA THR A 3 -34.21 -16.05 -7.55
C THR A 3 -33.38 -14.93 -8.17
N LEU A 4 -33.47 -13.75 -7.58
CA LEU A 4 -32.62 -12.61 -7.89
C LEU A 4 -31.17 -12.98 -7.64
N ASN A 5 -30.46 -13.33 -8.71
CA ASN A 5 -29.02 -13.51 -8.72
C ASN A 5 -28.35 -12.11 -8.69
N THR A 6 -28.15 -11.57 -7.49
CA THR A 6 -27.47 -10.29 -7.27
C THR A 6 -25.95 -10.46 -7.27
N GLN A 7 -25.41 -11.16 -8.26
CA GLN A 7 -24.00 -11.04 -8.58
C GLN A 7 -23.83 -9.98 -9.67
N GLN A 8 -23.91 -8.71 -9.28
CA GLN A 8 -23.27 -7.69 -10.10
C GLN A 8 -21.75 -7.95 -10.06
N PRO A 9 -21.09 -8.10 -11.22
CA PRO A 9 -19.66 -8.26 -11.24
C PRO A 9 -19.06 -6.98 -10.64
N ARG A 10 -18.38 -7.11 -9.48
CA ARG A 10 -17.43 -6.12 -9.06
C ARG A 10 -16.58 -5.81 -10.27
N THR A 11 -16.53 -4.57 -10.68
CA THR A 11 -15.48 -4.10 -11.57
C THR A 11 -14.19 -4.16 -10.75
N LEU A 12 -13.73 -5.39 -10.55
CA LEU A 12 -12.43 -5.69 -9.97
C LEU A 12 -11.44 -5.09 -10.96
N TYR A 13 -11.08 -3.84 -10.73
CA TYR A 13 -9.77 -3.39 -11.14
C TYR A 13 -8.78 -4.21 -10.32
N ASN A 14 -8.72 -5.51 -10.67
CA ASN A 14 -7.73 -6.40 -10.12
C ASN A 14 -6.42 -5.65 -10.21
N ALA A 15 -5.91 -5.23 -9.07
CA ALA A 15 -4.61 -4.63 -8.98
C ALA A 15 -3.62 -5.71 -9.40
N VAL A 16 -3.47 -5.89 -10.70
CA VAL A 16 -2.43 -6.70 -11.28
C VAL A 16 -1.16 -6.02 -10.80
N PRO A 17 -0.32 -6.69 -10.03
CA PRO A 17 1.00 -6.17 -9.73
C PRO A 17 1.62 -5.77 -11.06
N LEU A 18 2.12 -4.56 -11.15
CA LEU A 18 2.94 -4.15 -12.29
C LEU A 18 3.96 -5.25 -12.50
N GLY A 19 4.13 -5.73 -13.74
CA GLY A 19 4.86 -6.94 -14.07
C GLY A 19 6.14 -7.14 -13.25
N SER A 20 6.43 -8.37 -12.92
CA SER A 20 7.63 -8.76 -12.15
C SER A 20 8.94 -8.26 -12.79
N GLU A 21 8.91 -8.01 -14.09
CA GLU A 21 10.04 -7.53 -14.91
C GLU A 21 10.55 -6.14 -14.51
N ASP A 22 9.69 -5.34 -13.88
CA ASP A 22 10.05 -3.98 -13.43
C ASP A 22 10.47 -3.89 -11.96
N LEU A 23 10.54 -5.00 -11.24
CA LEU A 23 10.94 -5.03 -9.85
C LEU A 23 12.46 -5.08 -9.72
N LEU A 24 13.01 -4.18 -8.90
CA LEU A 24 14.39 -4.25 -8.46
C LEU A 24 14.50 -5.19 -7.25
N THR A 25 15.70 -5.67 -6.99
CA THR A 25 16.01 -6.42 -5.76
C THR A 25 16.93 -5.62 -4.88
N LEU A 26 16.66 -5.62 -3.57
CA LEU A 26 17.55 -5.08 -2.54
C LEU A 26 17.72 -6.11 -1.44
N ASP A 27 18.96 -6.39 -1.09
CA ASP A 27 19.29 -7.27 0.03
C ASP A 27 19.52 -6.42 1.29
N VAL A 28 18.75 -6.66 2.34
CA VAL A 28 18.87 -5.96 3.61
C VAL A 28 19.09 -6.98 4.71
N LYS A 29 20.27 -6.97 5.32
CA LYS A 29 20.65 -7.93 6.38
C LYS A 29 20.42 -9.40 5.99
N GLY A 30 20.78 -9.76 4.75
CA GLY A 30 20.63 -11.13 4.23
C GLY A 30 19.23 -11.49 3.75
N ILE A 31 18.26 -10.59 3.81
CA ILE A 31 16.91 -10.81 3.30
C ILE A 31 16.73 -10.05 1.99
N ARG A 32 16.27 -10.76 0.95
CA ARG A 32 16.00 -10.19 -0.37
C ARG A 32 14.60 -9.62 -0.44
N TYR A 33 14.49 -8.36 -0.88
CA TYR A 33 13.24 -7.65 -1.09
C TYR A 33 13.04 -7.31 -2.56
N TYR A 34 11.84 -7.57 -3.08
CA TYR A 34 11.42 -7.10 -4.41
C TYR A 34 10.79 -5.73 -4.24
N VAL A 35 11.39 -4.71 -4.87
CA VAL A 35 11.10 -3.31 -4.56
C VAL A 35 10.91 -2.45 -5.81
N ARG A 36 10.24 -1.32 -5.64
CA ARG A 36 10.24 -0.21 -6.59
C ARG A 36 10.66 1.09 -5.89
N PRO A 37 11.32 2.02 -6.63
CA PRO A 37 11.58 3.36 -6.14
C PRO A 37 10.27 4.07 -5.78
N ILE A 38 10.27 4.78 -4.65
CA ILE A 38 9.12 5.59 -4.26
C ILE A 38 9.14 6.90 -5.06
N ARG A 39 8.12 7.11 -5.89
CA ARG A 39 8.00 8.30 -6.72
C ARG A 39 7.98 9.56 -5.85
N GLY A 40 8.84 10.54 -6.18
CA GLY A 40 8.98 11.78 -5.44
C GLY A 40 9.85 11.71 -4.17
N PHE A 41 10.45 10.54 -3.87
CA PHE A 41 11.35 10.34 -2.73
C PHE A 41 12.60 9.59 -3.17
N THR A 42 13.59 10.32 -3.64
CA THR A 42 14.86 9.75 -4.12
C THR A 42 15.56 8.97 -3.00
N GLY A 43 15.99 7.74 -3.30
CA GLY A 43 16.70 6.88 -2.36
C GLY A 43 15.82 6.08 -1.43
N TYR A 44 14.51 6.14 -1.62
CA TYR A 44 13.56 5.31 -0.88
C TYR A 44 12.85 4.33 -1.81
N PHE A 45 12.62 3.14 -1.29
CA PHE A 45 12.01 2.03 -2.01
C PHE A 45 10.89 1.41 -1.18
N VAL A 46 9.89 0.89 -1.85
CA VAL A 46 8.81 0.13 -1.22
C VAL A 46 8.77 -1.27 -1.80
N SER A 47 8.62 -2.28 -0.95
CA SER A 47 8.61 -3.68 -1.33
C SER A 47 7.20 -4.24 -1.49
N THR A 48 7.10 -5.37 -2.19
CA THR A 48 5.85 -6.12 -2.37
C THR A 48 5.27 -6.65 -1.05
N CYS A 49 6.10 -6.85 -0.03
CA CYS A 49 5.66 -7.26 1.31
C CYS A 49 5.30 -6.06 2.22
N GLY A 50 5.35 -4.82 1.71
CA GLY A 50 5.02 -3.62 2.49
C GLY A 50 6.18 -3.07 3.32
N ALA A 51 7.40 -3.59 3.18
CA ALA A 51 8.58 -2.99 3.80
C ALA A 51 8.97 -1.71 3.06
N VAL A 52 9.43 -0.70 3.78
CA VAL A 52 9.97 0.53 3.23
C VAL A 52 11.47 0.57 3.51
N ILE A 53 12.27 0.77 2.47
CA ILE A 53 13.73 0.68 2.51
C ILE A 53 14.32 2.03 2.13
N SER A 54 15.33 2.46 2.86
CA SER A 54 16.11 3.65 2.60
C SER A 54 17.53 3.28 2.20
N CYS A 55 17.97 3.81 1.07
CA CYS A 55 19.38 3.87 0.66
C CYS A 55 19.97 5.27 0.90
N VAL A 56 19.31 6.09 1.72
CA VAL A 56 19.80 7.44 2.05
C VAL A 56 20.75 7.32 3.24
N SER A 57 22.00 7.74 3.06
CA SER A 57 23.04 7.77 4.11
C SER A 57 23.20 9.15 4.77
N GLY A 58 22.66 10.20 4.15
CA GLY A 58 22.72 11.56 4.69
C GLY A 58 22.10 12.60 3.77
N PHE A 59 22.07 13.83 4.26
CA PHE A 59 21.59 15.01 3.51
C PHE A 59 22.59 16.15 3.70
N ASN A 60 23.04 16.74 2.60
CA ASN A 60 24.05 17.81 2.62
C ASN A 60 23.46 19.22 2.45
N GLY A 61 22.14 19.39 2.72
CA GLY A 61 21.41 20.64 2.52
C GLY A 61 20.87 20.85 1.09
N LYS A 62 21.39 20.11 0.10
CA LYS A 62 20.96 20.21 -1.30
C LYS A 62 20.48 18.89 -1.88
N ARG A 63 21.14 17.78 -1.56
CA ARG A 63 20.83 16.44 -2.11
C ARG A 63 20.97 15.37 -1.04
N HIS A 64 20.15 14.32 -1.14
CA HIS A 64 20.37 13.10 -0.39
C HIS A 64 21.62 12.38 -0.89
N ARG A 65 22.51 12.02 0.03
CA ARG A 65 23.59 11.09 -0.25
C ARG A 65 23.02 9.68 -0.30
N MET A 66 23.29 8.97 -1.39
CA MET A 66 22.82 7.61 -1.62
C MET A 66 23.92 6.62 -1.29
N ASP A 67 23.55 5.55 -0.61
CA ASP A 67 24.41 4.38 -0.39
C ASP A 67 23.56 3.13 -0.66
N LYS A 68 23.74 2.56 -1.85
CA LYS A 68 23.00 1.39 -2.28
C LYS A 68 23.53 0.09 -1.66
N ASP A 69 24.74 0.12 -1.15
CA ASP A 69 25.41 -1.04 -0.55
C ASP A 69 25.01 -1.22 0.92
N GLN A 70 24.42 -0.18 1.52
CA GLN A 70 23.91 -0.23 2.89
C GLN A 70 22.44 0.17 3.00
N PRO A 71 21.52 -0.57 2.35
CA PRO A 71 20.09 -0.32 2.47
C PRO A 71 19.60 -0.62 3.88
N LYS A 72 18.67 0.21 4.38
CA LYS A 72 18.12 0.10 5.74
C LYS A 72 16.61 0.01 5.71
N LEU A 73 16.05 -0.94 6.45
CA LEU A 73 14.61 -0.98 6.71
C LEU A 73 14.20 0.21 7.57
N LEU A 74 13.20 0.94 7.15
CA LEU A 74 12.62 2.01 7.94
C LEU A 74 11.65 1.43 8.98
N ARG A 75 11.77 1.94 10.20
CA ARG A 75 10.81 1.62 11.26
C ARG A 75 9.45 2.21 10.90
N GLN A 76 8.44 1.35 10.83
CA GLN A 76 7.05 1.73 10.67
C GLN A 76 6.41 1.93 12.05
N PHE A 77 5.49 2.87 12.15
CA PHE A 77 4.73 3.15 13.37
C PHE A 77 3.23 3.14 13.06
N ASP A 78 2.43 2.88 14.07
CA ASP A 78 0.97 2.95 13.98
C ASP A 78 0.50 4.39 14.19
N ASN A 79 -0.52 4.81 13.42
CA ASN A 79 -1.10 6.14 13.55
C ASN A 79 -2.23 6.23 14.60
N GLY A 80 -2.40 5.22 15.44
CA GLY A 80 -3.49 5.12 16.42
C GLY A 80 -4.81 4.59 15.84
N ARG A 81 -4.84 4.30 14.52
CA ARG A 81 -6.01 3.73 13.81
C ARG A 81 -5.70 2.44 13.08
N GLY A 82 -4.58 1.79 13.39
CA GLY A 82 -4.11 0.55 12.77
C GLY A 82 -3.36 0.72 11.45
N TYR A 83 -3.20 1.94 10.92
CA TYR A 83 -2.44 2.15 9.70
C TYR A 83 -0.95 2.29 9.97
N ARG A 84 -0.14 1.57 9.21
CA ARG A 84 1.32 1.71 9.26
C ARG A 84 1.78 2.93 8.48
N CYS A 85 2.67 3.69 9.10
CA CYS A 85 3.20 4.94 8.59
C CYS A 85 4.73 4.97 8.68
N VAL A 86 5.35 5.78 7.83
CA VAL A 86 6.77 6.10 7.86
C VAL A 86 6.99 7.59 7.64
N TYR A 87 8.15 8.07 8.03
CA TYR A 87 8.63 9.39 7.62
C TYR A 87 9.66 9.25 6.53
N LEU A 88 9.47 10.00 5.44
CA LEU A 88 10.42 10.11 4.34
C LEU A 88 10.86 11.56 4.21
N TYR A 89 12.09 11.77 3.74
CA TYR A 89 12.58 13.10 3.41
C TYR A 89 12.43 13.35 1.91
N ALA A 90 11.70 14.41 1.57
CA ALA A 90 11.56 14.86 0.18
C ALA A 90 12.91 15.42 -0.33
N PRO A 91 13.08 15.57 -1.67
CA PRO A 91 14.32 16.10 -2.25
C PRO A 91 14.74 17.47 -1.69
N ASN A 92 13.80 18.27 -1.23
CA ASN A 92 14.04 19.56 -0.56
C ASN A 92 14.39 19.45 0.92
N GLY A 93 14.62 18.24 1.45
CA GLY A 93 14.98 17.99 2.84
C GLY A 93 13.81 17.98 3.83
N HIS A 94 12.61 18.34 3.41
CA HIS A 94 11.46 18.33 4.32
C HIS A 94 11.01 16.90 4.64
N ARG A 95 10.83 16.64 5.92
CA ARG A 95 10.27 15.37 6.44
C ARG A 95 8.78 15.32 6.15
N LYS A 96 8.31 14.24 5.52
CA LYS A 96 6.92 13.99 5.20
C LYS A 96 6.42 12.70 5.80
N HIS A 97 5.27 12.75 6.44
CA HIS A 97 4.52 11.59 6.90
C HIS A 97 3.89 10.87 5.71
N GLN A 98 4.05 9.56 5.62
CA GLN A 98 3.53 8.74 4.53
C GLN A 98 2.85 7.48 5.06
N TYR A 99 1.68 7.15 4.52
CA TYR A 99 1.00 5.87 4.78
C TYR A 99 1.60 4.77 3.91
N VAL A 100 1.97 3.64 4.53
CA VAL A 100 2.64 2.53 3.81
C VAL A 100 1.75 1.93 2.74
N HIS A 101 0.46 1.66 3.02
CA HIS A 101 -0.48 1.15 2.02
C HIS A 101 -0.57 2.03 0.78
N ARG A 102 -0.53 3.36 0.94
CA ARG A 102 -0.53 4.29 -0.19
C ARG A 102 0.78 4.24 -0.97
N LEU A 103 1.92 4.11 -0.30
CA LEU A 103 3.21 3.94 -0.97
C LEU A 103 3.22 2.65 -1.79
N VAL A 104 2.74 1.53 -1.23
CA VAL A 104 2.62 0.26 -1.94
C VAL A 104 1.69 0.40 -3.13
N ALA A 105 0.46 0.87 -2.92
CA ALA A 105 -0.53 0.97 -3.99
C ALA A 105 -0.06 1.89 -5.14
N THR A 106 0.51 3.04 -4.81
CA THR A 106 0.93 4.03 -5.83
C THR A 106 2.11 3.55 -6.67
N ASN A 107 3.02 2.75 -6.09
CA ASN A 107 4.26 2.37 -6.77
C ASN A 107 4.25 0.92 -7.30
N LEU A 108 3.40 0.03 -6.77
CA LEU A 108 3.42 -1.41 -7.06
C LEU A 108 2.14 -1.93 -7.72
N LEU A 109 1.02 -1.20 -7.60
CA LEU A 109 -0.24 -1.62 -8.19
C LEU A 109 -0.54 -0.81 -9.45
N ARG A 110 -1.15 -1.46 -10.45
CA ARG A 110 -1.68 -0.77 -11.61
C ARG A 110 -2.79 0.17 -11.15
N LYS A 111 -2.57 1.47 -11.34
CA LYS A 111 -3.60 2.46 -11.04
C LYS A 111 -4.70 2.37 -12.09
N PRO A 112 -5.99 2.44 -11.70
CA PRO A 112 -7.09 2.57 -12.65
C PRO A 112 -6.92 3.81 -13.53
N GLU A 113 -7.55 3.78 -14.71
CA GLU A 113 -7.56 4.94 -15.59
C GLU A 113 -8.16 6.16 -14.89
N PHE A 114 -7.58 7.33 -15.18
CA PHE A 114 -8.08 8.56 -14.58
C PHE A 114 -9.45 8.92 -15.20
N ILE A 115 -10.47 8.91 -14.36
CA ILE A 115 -11.80 9.42 -14.74
C ILE A 115 -12.01 10.73 -13.97
N LYS A 116 -12.28 11.81 -14.71
CA LYS A 116 -12.51 13.14 -14.15
C LYS A 116 -13.63 13.09 -13.10
N GLY A 117 -13.35 13.59 -11.89
CA GLY A 117 -14.31 13.60 -10.79
C GLY A 117 -14.28 12.36 -9.89
N LEU A 118 -13.62 11.27 -10.28
CA LEU A 118 -13.48 10.09 -9.43
C LEU A 118 -12.17 10.12 -8.63
N LYS A 119 -12.29 9.86 -7.33
CA LYS A 119 -11.16 9.76 -6.40
C LYS A 119 -11.06 8.32 -5.90
N TYR A 120 -10.07 7.59 -6.37
CA TYR A 120 -9.81 6.23 -5.90
C TYR A 120 -9.22 6.22 -4.49
N GLN A 121 -9.60 5.23 -3.71
CA GLN A 121 -9.05 4.91 -2.39
C GLN A 121 -8.31 3.58 -2.42
N VAL A 122 -7.42 3.36 -1.47
CA VAL A 122 -6.76 2.08 -1.26
C VAL A 122 -7.53 1.30 -0.19
N ASN A 123 -7.99 0.11 -0.54
CA ASN A 123 -8.66 -0.82 0.36
C ASN A 123 -7.71 -1.97 0.76
N HIS A 124 -7.85 -2.48 1.99
CA HIS A 124 -7.23 -3.72 2.46
C HIS A 124 -8.24 -4.85 2.30
N LYS A 125 -7.99 -5.81 1.41
CA LYS A 125 -8.93 -6.90 1.09
C LYS A 125 -9.33 -7.72 2.33
N ASN A 126 -8.38 -7.95 3.25
CA ASN A 126 -8.61 -8.67 4.50
C ASN A 126 -9.04 -7.76 5.66
N GLN A 127 -9.27 -6.46 5.42
CA GLN A 127 -9.62 -5.43 6.41
C GLN A 127 -8.58 -5.20 7.52
N GLN A 128 -7.40 -5.81 7.44
CA GLN A 128 -6.31 -5.56 8.37
C GLN A 128 -5.48 -4.37 7.89
N ARG A 129 -5.68 -3.21 8.49
CA ARG A 129 -5.02 -1.94 8.11
C ARG A 129 -3.51 -1.95 8.25
N GLY A 130 -2.96 -2.89 9.01
CA GLY A 130 -1.53 -3.11 9.17
C GLY A 130 -0.90 -4.00 8.11
N ASP A 131 -1.70 -4.78 7.35
CA ASP A 131 -1.23 -5.70 6.33
C ASP A 131 -1.09 -5.02 4.97
N ASN A 132 0.08 -4.46 4.73
CA ASN A 132 0.38 -3.65 3.54
C ASN A 132 1.04 -4.44 2.41
N ARG A 133 0.92 -5.77 2.38
CA ARG A 133 1.37 -6.58 1.24
C ARG A 133 0.62 -6.17 -0.03
N ALA A 134 1.33 -6.06 -1.15
CA ALA A 134 0.74 -5.62 -2.42
C ALA A 134 -0.45 -6.49 -2.85
N CYS A 135 -0.40 -7.81 -2.62
CA CYS A 135 -1.48 -8.74 -2.92
C CYS A 135 -2.77 -8.50 -2.10
N ASN A 136 -2.64 -7.88 -0.91
CA ASN A 136 -3.75 -7.55 -0.03
C ASN A 136 -4.38 -6.17 -0.30
N LEU A 137 -3.79 -5.37 -1.17
CA LEU A 137 -4.26 -4.01 -1.46
C LEU A 137 -4.93 -3.94 -2.83
N GLU A 138 -5.88 -3.02 -2.95
CA GLU A 138 -6.58 -2.74 -4.19
C GLU A 138 -7.01 -1.27 -4.27
N TRP A 139 -7.20 -0.77 -5.50
CA TRP A 139 -7.83 0.53 -5.73
C TRP A 139 -9.34 0.36 -5.86
N VAL A 140 -10.12 1.13 -5.11
CA VAL A 140 -11.58 1.09 -5.11
C VAL A 140 -12.16 2.50 -5.17
N LEU A 141 -13.40 2.61 -5.62
CA LEU A 141 -14.16 3.85 -5.49
C LEU A 141 -14.70 3.99 -4.05
N PRO A 142 -14.91 5.22 -3.54
CA PRO A 142 -15.37 5.45 -2.18
C PRO A 142 -16.67 4.73 -1.82
N HIS A 143 -17.64 4.70 -2.75
CA HIS A 143 -18.92 4.01 -2.53
C HIS A 143 -18.76 2.49 -2.47
N GLU A 144 -17.87 1.90 -3.28
CA GLU A 144 -17.55 0.46 -3.25
C GLU A 144 -16.91 0.09 -1.91
N ASN A 145 -15.99 0.93 -1.43
CA ASN A 145 -15.33 0.73 -0.15
C ASN A 145 -16.32 0.78 1.02
N SER A 146 -17.26 1.73 0.99
CA SER A 146 -18.29 1.86 2.03
C SER A 146 -19.24 0.67 2.03
N ALA A 147 -19.74 0.23 0.88
CA ALA A 147 -20.61 -0.93 0.74
C ALA A 147 -19.93 -2.22 1.23
N TRP A 148 -18.66 -2.42 0.87
CA TRP A 148 -17.86 -3.55 1.33
C TRP A 148 -17.69 -3.58 2.85
N ASN A 149 -17.36 -2.44 3.46
CA ASN A 149 -17.20 -2.34 4.91
C ASN A 149 -18.52 -2.62 5.65
N SER A 150 -19.66 -2.16 5.12
CA SER A 150 -20.98 -2.45 5.69
C SER A 150 -21.30 -3.94 5.64
N LEU A 151 -21.14 -4.57 4.48
CA LEU A 151 -21.37 -6.00 4.30
C LEU A 151 -20.50 -6.85 5.23
N MET A 152 -19.22 -6.53 5.35
CA MET A 152 -18.31 -7.28 6.20
C MET A 152 -18.57 -7.07 7.69
N ASN A 153 -19.13 -5.93 8.09
CA ASN A 153 -19.56 -5.71 9.47
C ASN A 153 -20.82 -6.53 9.81
N GLU A 154 -21.73 -6.71 8.86
CA GLU A 154 -22.89 -7.59 9.01
C GLU A 154 -22.47 -9.05 9.18
N VAL A 155 -21.61 -9.54 8.29
CA VAL A 155 -21.07 -10.92 8.37
C VAL A 155 -20.39 -11.19 9.72
N ARG A 156 -19.62 -10.21 10.25
CA ARG A 156 -18.99 -10.36 11.58
C ARG A 156 -20.00 -10.43 12.71
N LYS A 157 -21.09 -9.66 12.64
CA LYS A 157 -22.15 -9.71 13.66
C LYS A 157 -22.84 -11.09 13.66
N GLU A 158 -23.14 -11.63 12.49
CA GLU A 158 -23.73 -12.96 12.35
C GLU A 158 -22.82 -14.07 12.90
N GLN A 159 -21.50 -13.98 12.66
CA GLN A 159 -20.55 -14.96 13.18
C GLN A 159 -20.38 -14.87 14.71
N SER A 160 -20.52 -13.70 15.31
CA SER A 160 -20.45 -13.53 16.76
C SER A 160 -21.71 -14.02 17.49
N CYS A 161 -22.89 -13.99 16.85
CA CYS A 161 -24.12 -14.50 17.42
C CYS A 161 -24.24 -16.04 17.40
N ASN A 162 -23.45 -16.73 16.60
CA ASN A 162 -23.48 -18.21 16.49
C ASN A 162 -22.52 -18.92 17.45
N HIS A 163 -21.94 -18.22 18.44
CA HIS A 163 -20.99 -18.75 19.42
C HIS A 163 -21.50 -18.62 20.88
N GLU A 164 -22.81 -18.39 21.08
CA GLU A 164 -23.49 -18.48 22.39
C GLU A 164 -24.30 -19.77 22.54
#